data_c7b95315a4cf8bf5f591d1ada628f799
#
_entry.id   c7b95315a4cf8bf5f591d1ada628f799
#
_cell.length_a   1.000
_cell.length_b   1.000
_cell.length_c   1.000
_cell.angle_alpha   90.00
_cell.angle_beta   90.00
_cell.angle_gamma   90.00
#
_symmetry.space_group_name_H-M   'P 1'
#
loop_
_entity.id
_entity.type
_entity.pdbx_description
1 polymer ?
#
loop_
_entity_poly.entity_id
_entity_poly.type
_entity_poly.pdbx_seq_one_letter_code
_entity_poly.pdbx_strand_id
1 'polypeptide(L)'
;MIGPCGFSSLAGTPAWLKTDMAKAFMRAYRKTRVYMNEAPAAQIAKAEKPYFPKIDEKVLADCIATYQKLGCWTPHAQITPAAYEKTLDIFEFNGQLKQRYRYEQVCAMPPGPG
;
A
#
# COMPACT_ATOMS: atom_id res chain seq x y z
N MET A 1 -17.34 10.14 -5.07
CA MET A 1 -15.93 9.86 -4.73
C MET A 1 -15.86 8.67 -3.78
N ILE A 2 -15.03 7.66 -4.07
CA ILE A 2 -14.96 6.41 -3.29
C ILE A 2 -14.31 6.63 -1.92
N GLY A 3 -13.29 7.46 -1.85
CA GLY A 3 -12.50 7.67 -0.64
C GLY A 3 -11.43 6.60 -0.42
N PRO A 4 -10.70 6.65 0.71
CA PRO A 4 -9.62 5.71 1.00
C PRO A 4 -10.12 4.26 1.08
N CYS A 5 -9.42 3.36 0.37
CA CYS A 5 -9.67 1.92 0.36
C CYS A 5 -8.36 1.16 0.16
N GLY A 6 -8.35 -0.14 0.44
CA GLY A 6 -7.15 -0.97 0.39
C GLY A 6 -7.17 -1.98 -0.75
N PHE A 7 -7.05 -1.54 -2.00
CA PHE A 7 -7.06 -2.47 -3.14
C PHE A 7 -5.79 -3.30 -3.25
N SER A 8 -4.63 -2.65 -3.17
CA SER A 8 -3.35 -3.35 -3.23
C SER A 8 -2.79 -3.49 -1.82
N SER A 9 -2.49 -4.72 -1.41
CA SER A 9 -1.99 -5.00 -0.08
C SER A 9 -0.92 -6.08 -0.11
N LEU A 10 -0.07 -6.06 0.91
CA LEU A 10 0.85 -7.16 1.17
C LEU A 10 0.08 -8.28 1.87
N ALA A 11 0.48 -9.52 1.58
CA ALA A 11 -0.08 -10.70 2.22
C ALA A 11 1.06 -11.65 2.61
N GLY A 12 0.85 -12.40 3.68
CA GLY A 12 1.81 -13.39 4.14
C GLY A 12 1.11 -14.47 4.96
N THR A 13 1.76 -15.61 5.13
CA THR A 13 1.24 -16.65 6.00
C THR A 13 1.37 -16.24 7.46
N PRO A 14 0.49 -16.73 8.36
CA PRO A 14 0.63 -16.47 9.79
C PRO A 14 1.99 -16.87 10.36
N ALA A 15 2.56 -17.99 9.87
CA ALA A 15 3.87 -18.45 10.29
C ALA A 15 4.98 -17.48 9.89
N TRP A 16 4.97 -17.00 8.63
CA TRP A 16 5.98 -16.06 8.15
C TRP A 16 5.91 -14.72 8.88
N LEU A 17 4.71 -14.23 9.15
CA LEU A 17 4.50 -12.94 9.84
C LEU A 17 5.14 -12.89 11.24
N LYS A 18 5.41 -14.04 11.85
CA LYS A 18 6.07 -14.14 13.17
C LYS A 18 7.60 -14.14 13.10
N THR A 19 8.17 -14.17 11.91
CA THR A 19 9.63 -14.28 11.70
C THR A 19 10.34 -12.94 11.83
N ASP A 20 11.64 -12.98 12.11
CA ASP A 20 12.49 -11.79 12.09
C ASP A 20 12.65 -11.22 10.68
N MET A 21 12.58 -12.08 9.66
CA MET A 21 12.58 -11.65 8.25
C MET A 21 11.37 -10.77 7.95
N ALA A 22 10.18 -11.12 8.43
CA ALA A 22 8.98 -10.30 8.26
C ALA A 22 9.14 -8.93 8.93
N LYS A 23 9.71 -8.89 10.12
CA LYS A 23 10.02 -7.64 10.82
C LYS A 23 11.00 -6.77 10.02
N ALA A 24 12.07 -7.39 9.49
CA ALA A 24 13.06 -6.69 8.66
C ALA A 24 12.44 -6.15 7.38
N PHE A 25 11.62 -6.95 6.69
CA PHE A 25 10.87 -6.52 5.51
C PHE A 25 9.99 -5.31 5.82
N MET A 26 9.24 -5.37 6.90
CA MET A 26 8.35 -4.26 7.27
C MET A 26 9.09 -2.99 7.68
N ARG A 27 10.30 -3.10 8.27
CA ARG A 27 11.15 -1.93 8.50
C ARG A 27 11.53 -1.26 7.17
N ALA A 28 11.96 -2.05 6.18
CA ALA A 28 12.30 -1.53 4.85
C ALA A 28 11.08 -0.90 4.18
N TYR A 29 9.92 -1.55 4.28
CA TYR A 29 8.67 -1.06 3.72
C TYR A 29 8.27 0.29 4.33
N ARG A 30 8.34 0.44 5.65
CA ARG A 30 8.02 1.70 6.34
C ARG A 30 8.98 2.83 5.94
N LYS A 31 10.29 2.54 5.84
CA LYS A 31 11.27 3.51 5.35
C LYS A 31 10.95 3.94 3.92
N THR A 32 10.58 3.00 3.06
CA THR A 32 10.17 3.29 1.69
C THR A 32 8.94 4.18 1.65
N ARG A 33 7.96 3.93 2.52
CA ARG A 33 6.75 4.78 2.62
C ARG A 33 7.09 6.22 2.98
N VAL A 34 7.98 6.42 3.94
CA VAL A 34 8.47 7.76 4.31
C VAL A 34 9.14 8.42 3.11
N TYR A 35 10.06 7.72 2.45
CA TYR A 35 10.75 8.21 1.27
C TYR A 35 9.77 8.58 0.14
N MET A 36 8.79 7.73 -0.15
CA MET A 36 7.79 7.97 -1.19
C MET A 36 6.92 9.21 -0.92
N ASN A 37 6.72 9.55 0.33
CA ASN A 37 5.95 10.75 0.70
C ASN A 37 6.79 12.02 0.74
N GLU A 38 8.06 11.95 1.09
CA GLU A 38 8.91 13.11 1.38
C GLU A 38 9.87 13.48 0.25
N ALA A 39 10.35 12.50 -0.50
CA ALA A 39 11.31 12.76 -1.57
C ALA A 39 10.66 13.48 -2.76
N PRO A 40 11.42 14.33 -3.50
CA PRO A 40 10.92 14.94 -4.72
C PRO A 40 10.48 13.88 -5.74
N ALA A 41 9.35 14.10 -6.40
CA ALA A 41 8.79 13.15 -7.37
C ALA A 41 9.79 12.81 -8.49
N ALA A 42 10.56 13.79 -8.95
CA ALA A 42 11.58 13.57 -9.98
C ALA A 42 12.69 12.61 -9.53
N GLN A 43 13.06 12.67 -8.25
CA GLN A 43 14.07 11.78 -7.67
C GLN A 43 13.55 10.34 -7.59
N ILE A 44 12.30 10.17 -7.17
CA ILE A 44 11.64 8.86 -7.12
C ILE A 44 11.52 8.29 -8.54
N ALA A 45 11.06 9.10 -9.48
CA ALA A 45 10.92 8.69 -10.89
C ALA A 45 12.26 8.21 -11.47
N LYS A 46 13.36 8.89 -11.18
CA LYS A 46 14.69 8.47 -11.60
C LYS A 46 15.08 7.12 -11.04
N ALA A 47 14.79 6.87 -9.77
CA ALA A 47 15.05 5.58 -9.13
C ALA A 47 14.18 4.46 -9.70
N GLU A 48 12.94 4.75 -10.07
CA GLU A 48 11.99 3.77 -10.59
C GLU A 48 12.13 3.54 -12.11
N LYS A 49 12.73 4.45 -12.84
CA LYS A 49 12.83 4.39 -14.31
C LYS A 49 13.30 3.03 -14.86
N PRO A 50 14.30 2.35 -14.27
CA PRO A 50 14.73 1.04 -14.75
C PRO A 50 13.63 -0.03 -14.75
N TYR A 51 12.64 0.09 -13.86
CA TYR A 51 11.52 -0.84 -13.75
C TYR A 51 10.36 -0.51 -14.71
N PHE A 52 10.38 0.70 -15.28
CA PHE A 52 9.37 1.18 -16.23
C PHE A 52 10.02 1.74 -17.49
N PRO A 53 10.79 0.90 -18.24
CA PRO A 53 11.60 1.38 -19.36
C PRO A 53 10.80 2.02 -20.49
N LYS A 54 9.54 1.65 -20.63
CA LYS A 54 8.65 2.17 -21.68
C LYS A 54 7.91 3.45 -21.30
N ILE A 55 8.00 3.89 -20.04
CA ILE A 55 7.34 5.10 -19.56
C ILE A 55 8.37 6.23 -19.52
N ASP A 56 8.02 7.37 -20.12
CA ASP A 56 8.85 8.58 -20.05
C ASP A 56 9.05 9.00 -18.59
N GLU A 57 10.27 9.38 -18.23
CA GLU A 57 10.63 9.73 -16.84
C GLU A 57 9.83 10.92 -16.31
N LYS A 58 9.54 11.91 -17.18
CA LYS A 58 8.72 13.06 -16.79
C LYS A 58 7.29 12.63 -16.52
N VAL A 59 6.71 11.77 -17.33
CA VAL A 59 5.37 11.22 -17.11
C VAL A 59 5.32 10.45 -15.79
N LEU A 60 6.34 9.65 -15.52
CA LEU A 60 6.46 8.92 -14.26
C LEU A 60 6.52 9.87 -13.06
N ALA A 61 7.31 10.94 -13.16
CA ALA A 61 7.41 11.96 -12.11
C ALA A 61 6.07 12.69 -11.89
N ASP A 62 5.36 13.03 -12.95
CA ASP A 62 4.05 13.68 -12.84
C ASP A 62 3.01 12.77 -12.16
N CYS A 63 3.03 11.48 -12.48
CA CYS A 63 2.17 10.48 -11.81
C CYS A 63 2.50 10.36 -10.32
N ILE A 64 3.79 10.29 -9.98
CA ILE A 64 4.25 10.19 -8.59
C ILE A 64 3.83 11.44 -7.79
N ALA A 65 4.05 12.63 -8.36
CA ALA A 65 3.63 13.89 -7.74
C ALA A 65 2.12 13.92 -7.48
N THR A 66 1.32 13.41 -8.41
CA THR A 66 -0.13 13.31 -8.25
C THR A 66 -0.50 12.38 -7.10
N TYR A 67 0.13 11.20 -7.01
CA TYR A 67 -0.12 10.26 -5.93
C TYR A 67 0.31 10.79 -4.56
N GLN A 68 1.44 11.51 -4.50
CA GLN A 68 1.86 12.21 -3.28
C GLN A 68 0.81 13.21 -2.83
N LYS A 69 0.32 14.04 -3.76
CA LYS A 69 -0.70 15.06 -3.47
C LYS A 69 -2.02 14.44 -3.02
N LEU A 70 -2.41 13.30 -3.58
CA LEU A 70 -3.63 12.59 -3.21
C LEU A 70 -3.50 11.81 -1.89
N GLY A 71 -2.30 11.66 -1.35
CA GLY A 71 -2.06 10.89 -0.13
C GLY A 71 -2.27 9.39 -0.31
N CYS A 72 -1.99 8.85 -1.51
CA CYS A 72 -2.20 7.44 -1.82
C CYS A 72 -1.29 6.50 -1.03
N TRP A 73 -0.11 6.96 -0.64
CA TRP A 73 0.84 6.19 0.15
C TRP A 73 0.78 6.62 1.61
N THR A 74 -0.10 5.96 2.36
CA THR A 74 -0.23 6.26 3.79
C THR A 74 1.09 6.05 4.52
N PRO A 75 1.42 6.88 5.52
CA PRO A 75 2.69 6.75 6.25
C PRO A 75 2.76 5.51 7.13
N HIS A 76 1.61 4.91 7.43
CA HIS A 76 1.54 3.66 8.22
C HIS A 76 1.39 2.44 7.30
N ALA A 77 1.83 1.29 7.79
CA ALA A 77 1.74 0.02 7.05
C ALA A 77 0.43 -0.73 7.30
N GLN A 78 -0.37 -0.30 8.27
CA GLN A 78 -1.60 -0.99 8.67
C GLN A 78 -2.74 -0.73 7.68
N ILE A 79 -3.49 -1.80 7.36
CA ILE A 79 -4.79 -1.67 6.72
C ILE A 79 -5.80 -1.35 7.82
N THR A 80 -6.40 -0.17 7.78
CA THR A 80 -7.39 0.21 8.80
C THR A 80 -8.70 -0.54 8.62
N PRO A 81 -9.47 -0.76 9.70
CA PRO A 81 -10.82 -1.34 9.58
C PRO A 81 -11.71 -0.58 8.61
N ALA A 82 -11.66 0.76 8.62
CA ALA A 82 -12.44 1.59 7.71
C ALA A 82 -12.08 1.38 6.24
N ALA A 83 -10.77 1.29 5.91
CA ALA A 83 -10.32 1.02 4.55
C ALA A 83 -10.71 -0.39 4.09
N TYR A 84 -10.64 -1.38 4.98
CA TYR A 84 -11.07 -2.75 4.72
C TYR A 84 -12.57 -2.82 4.40
N GLU A 85 -13.41 -2.23 5.26
CA GLU A 85 -14.86 -2.21 5.04
C GLU A 85 -15.23 -1.51 3.72
N LYS A 86 -14.58 -0.39 3.41
CA LYS A 86 -14.80 0.30 2.15
C LYS A 86 -14.44 -0.57 0.95
N THR A 87 -13.39 -1.34 1.03
CA THR A 87 -12.98 -2.30 -0.02
C THR A 87 -14.04 -3.37 -0.21
N LEU A 88 -14.57 -3.92 0.89
CA LEU A 88 -15.65 -4.91 0.83
C LEU A 88 -16.92 -4.34 0.20
N ASP A 89 -17.29 -3.10 0.54
CA ASP A 89 -18.45 -2.42 -0.03
C ASP A 89 -18.33 -2.33 -1.57
N ILE A 90 -17.14 -2.01 -2.07
CA ILE A 90 -16.88 -1.93 -3.52
C ILE A 90 -17.02 -3.28 -4.19
N PHE A 91 -16.42 -4.34 -3.63
CA PHE A 91 -16.51 -5.69 -4.19
C PHE A 91 -17.93 -6.25 -4.10
N GLU A 92 -18.66 -5.96 -3.05
CA GLU A 92 -20.06 -6.37 -2.91
C GLU A 92 -20.94 -5.66 -3.94
N PHE A 93 -20.77 -4.35 -4.12
CA PHE A 93 -21.47 -3.57 -5.13
C PHE A 93 -21.23 -4.14 -6.55
N ASN A 94 -20.03 -4.58 -6.85
CA ASN A 94 -19.67 -5.16 -8.15
C ASN A 94 -20.06 -6.65 -8.28
N GLY A 95 -20.71 -7.24 -7.29
CA GLY A 95 -21.10 -8.65 -7.32
C GLY A 95 -19.95 -9.65 -7.21
N GLN A 96 -18.77 -9.20 -6.82
CA GLN A 96 -17.58 -10.04 -6.72
C GLN A 96 -17.43 -10.70 -5.35
N LEU A 97 -18.16 -10.22 -4.35
CA LEU A 97 -18.08 -10.70 -2.97
C LEU A 97 -19.32 -11.54 -2.64
N LYS A 98 -19.10 -12.81 -2.34
CA LYS A 98 -20.17 -13.74 -1.94
C LYS A 98 -20.42 -13.76 -0.44
N GLN A 99 -19.38 -13.43 0.35
CA GLN A 99 -19.43 -13.45 1.82
C GLN A 99 -18.46 -12.40 2.37
N ARG A 100 -18.90 -11.68 3.39
CA ARG A 100 -18.05 -10.72 4.10
C ARG A 100 -17.38 -11.42 5.29
N TYR A 101 -16.05 -11.37 5.33
CA TYR A 101 -15.28 -11.84 6.47
C TYR A 101 -14.96 -10.65 7.37
N ARG A 102 -14.89 -10.88 8.68
CA ARG A 102 -14.53 -9.84 9.64
C ARG A 102 -13.08 -9.41 9.46
N TYR A 103 -12.81 -8.14 9.76
CA TYR A 103 -11.47 -7.57 9.68
C TYR A 103 -10.42 -8.43 10.38
N GLU A 104 -10.71 -8.90 11.58
CA GLU A 104 -9.81 -9.70 12.41
C GLU A 104 -9.47 -11.08 11.82
N GLN A 105 -10.30 -11.57 10.92
CA GLN A 105 -10.08 -12.85 10.24
C GLN A 105 -9.12 -12.72 9.06
N VAL A 106 -9.03 -11.54 8.46
CA VAL A 106 -8.32 -11.31 7.19
C VAL A 106 -7.10 -10.43 7.37
N CYS A 107 -7.20 -9.38 8.18
CA CYS A 107 -6.14 -8.39 8.35
C CYS A 107 -5.35 -8.66 9.62
N ALA A 108 -4.02 -8.68 9.49
CA ALA A 108 -3.10 -8.80 10.60
C ALA A 108 -2.39 -7.47 10.85
N MET A 109 -1.98 -7.24 12.09
CA MET A 109 -1.09 -6.12 12.39
C MET A 109 0.26 -6.34 11.70
N PRO A 110 0.82 -5.31 11.04
CA PRO A 110 2.14 -5.43 10.43
C PRO A 110 3.22 -5.78 11.46
N PRO A 111 4.12 -6.73 11.16
CA PRO A 111 5.21 -7.09 12.06
C PRO A 111 6.11 -5.91 12.42
N GLY A 112 6.61 -5.90 13.65
CA GLY A 112 7.56 -4.91 14.16
C GLY A 112 6.89 -3.63 14.68
N PRO A 113 7.68 -2.73 15.27
CA PRO A 113 7.19 -1.47 15.82
C PRO A 113 6.75 -0.52 14.70
N GLY A 114 5.64 0.10 14.90
CA GLY A 114 4.93 1.18 14.29
C GLY A 114 5.06 1.64 12.91
#